data_af6cd5c57b89a16608e78b568354fb6f
#
_entry.id   af6cd5c57b89a16608e78b568354fb6f
#
_cell.length_a   1.000
_cell.length_b   1.000
_cell.length_c   1.000
_cell.angle_alpha   90.00
_cell.angle_beta   90.00
_cell.angle_gamma   90.00
#
_symmetry.space_group_name_H-M   'P 1'
#
loop_
_entity.id
_entity.type
_entity.pdbx_description
1 polymer ?
#
loop_
_entity_poly.entity_id
_entity_poly.type
_entity_poly.pdbx_seq_one_letter_code
_entity_poly.pdbx_strand_id
1 'polypeptide(L)'
;WYFFAIFVGVIVGLMFEPLPGGAIGFIGVTLVAVLSPWVLYSPAELAKPGFKSFNAALTWALSGFSNTTVWLIFAAFMFALGYEKTGLGKRIALMLVKAMGKRTLTLGYAVAIADTVLAPFTPSNTARSAGTVYPVIRNLPGLYESKPNDPSARRIGSYIMWVAIATTCVTSSLFLTGLAPNLLAVELVAKTAKISFTWMDWFKAFAPVGILLLVLIPLVTYWLYPPEVKQGDEVPKWAAGELGKMGGFSSREILLAILVMVALALWIFGGDFINATTAAMVVIS
;
A
#
# COMPACT_ATOMS: atom_id res chain seq x y z
N TRP A 1 18.48 -13.89 23.51
CA TRP A 1 17.35 -14.81 23.43
C TRP A 1 16.04 -14.15 23.91
N TYR A 2 16.03 -13.48 25.07
CA TYR A 2 14.83 -12.86 25.63
C TYR A 2 14.22 -11.77 24.74
N PHE A 3 15.05 -10.92 24.11
CA PHE A 3 14.58 -9.95 23.11
C PHE A 3 13.85 -10.65 21.95
N PHE A 4 14.44 -11.73 21.45
CA PHE A 4 13.83 -12.47 20.35
C PHE A 4 12.51 -13.14 20.74
N ALA A 5 12.39 -13.62 21.98
CA ALA A 5 11.13 -14.16 22.48
C ALA A 5 10.01 -13.11 22.53
N ILE A 6 10.31 -11.88 23.01
CA ILE A 6 9.35 -10.77 22.99
C ILE A 6 8.99 -10.39 21.56
N PHE A 7 9.99 -10.30 20.66
CA PHE A 7 9.77 -9.99 19.24
C PHE A 7 8.83 -11.00 18.59
N VAL A 8 9.08 -12.31 18.78
CA VAL A 8 8.19 -13.37 18.27
C VAL A 8 6.80 -13.27 18.88
N GLY A 9 6.69 -12.99 20.21
CA GLY A 9 5.42 -12.77 20.87
C GLY A 9 4.62 -11.61 20.27
N VAL A 10 5.27 -10.50 19.92
CA VAL A 10 4.64 -9.37 19.24
C VAL A 10 4.16 -9.78 17.84
N ILE A 11 4.99 -10.50 17.06
CA ILE A 11 4.59 -10.99 15.72
C ILE A 11 3.37 -11.90 15.80
N VAL A 12 3.37 -12.86 16.74
CA VAL A 12 2.24 -13.77 16.96
C VAL A 12 1.00 -12.97 17.37
N GLY A 13 1.15 -11.99 18.27
CA GLY A 13 0.06 -11.11 18.66
C GLY A 13 -0.53 -10.34 17.46
N LEU A 14 0.33 -9.79 16.59
CA LEU A 14 -0.12 -9.10 15.37
C LEU A 14 -0.79 -10.04 14.36
N MET A 15 -0.41 -11.32 14.33
CA MET A 15 -1.04 -12.31 13.44
C MET A 15 -2.43 -12.74 13.91
N PHE A 16 -2.62 -12.91 15.20
CA PHE A 16 -3.90 -13.36 15.77
C PHE A 16 -4.81 -12.21 16.20
N GLU A 17 -4.30 -10.99 16.24
CA GLU A 17 -5.03 -9.76 16.58
C GLU A 17 -5.97 -9.84 17.80
N PRO A 18 -5.51 -10.40 18.94
CA PRO A 18 -6.32 -10.42 20.17
C PRO A 18 -6.57 -9.01 20.71
N LEU A 19 -5.74 -8.06 20.32
CA LEU A 19 -5.83 -6.62 20.61
C LEU A 19 -5.49 -5.83 19.33
N PRO A 20 -5.91 -4.56 19.23
CA PRO A 20 -5.49 -3.70 18.13
C PRO A 20 -3.97 -3.67 17.98
N GLY A 21 -3.46 -3.75 16.74
CA GLY A 21 -2.02 -3.85 16.45
C GLY A 21 -1.17 -2.79 17.14
N GLY A 22 -1.67 -1.55 17.24
CA GLY A 22 -0.99 -0.48 18.00
C GLY A 22 -0.83 -0.80 19.50
N ALA A 23 -1.81 -1.45 20.12
CA ALA A 23 -1.73 -1.87 21.51
C ALA A 23 -0.69 -3.00 21.69
N ILE A 24 -0.67 -3.97 20.77
CA ILE A 24 0.32 -5.08 20.78
C ILE A 24 1.73 -4.51 20.64
N GLY A 25 1.95 -3.60 19.70
CA GLY A 25 3.24 -2.93 19.50
C GLY A 25 3.68 -2.15 20.75
N PHE A 26 2.77 -1.39 21.35
CA PHE A 26 3.03 -0.62 22.57
C PHE A 26 3.38 -1.51 23.75
N ILE A 27 2.65 -2.63 23.95
CA ILE A 27 2.96 -3.64 24.98
C ILE A 27 4.36 -4.22 24.74
N GLY A 28 4.70 -4.61 23.50
CA GLY A 28 6.00 -5.16 23.16
C GLY A 28 7.15 -4.20 23.49
N VAL A 29 7.04 -2.95 23.06
CA VAL A 29 8.04 -1.89 23.33
C VAL A 29 8.16 -1.63 24.83
N THR A 30 7.05 -1.60 25.56
CA THR A 30 7.03 -1.40 27.02
C THR A 30 7.72 -2.57 27.73
N LEU A 31 7.43 -3.82 27.34
CA LEU A 31 8.09 -5.00 27.91
C LEU A 31 9.60 -4.96 27.70
N VAL A 32 10.07 -4.60 26.51
CA VAL A 32 11.50 -4.45 26.23
C VAL A 32 12.11 -3.36 27.11
N ALA A 33 11.44 -2.22 27.27
CA ALA A 33 11.92 -1.13 28.12
C ALA A 33 12.02 -1.53 29.60
N VAL A 34 10.97 -2.18 30.14
CA VAL A 34 10.92 -2.61 31.55
C VAL A 34 11.90 -3.74 31.84
N LEU A 35 12.00 -4.71 30.93
CA LEU A 35 12.88 -5.86 31.08
C LEU A 35 14.29 -5.62 30.53
N SER A 36 14.64 -4.39 30.26
CA SER A 36 15.88 -3.99 29.59
C SER A 36 17.18 -4.58 30.14
N PRO A 37 17.38 -4.75 31.48
CA PRO A 37 18.61 -5.36 32.00
C PRO A 37 18.83 -6.80 31.53
N TRP A 38 17.75 -7.52 31.22
CA TRP A 38 17.83 -8.92 30.76
C TRP A 38 17.68 -9.06 29.24
N VAL A 39 17.13 -8.06 28.59
CA VAL A 39 16.68 -8.12 27.20
C VAL A 39 17.61 -7.39 26.25
N LEU A 40 18.06 -6.18 26.61
CA LEU A 40 18.82 -5.29 25.72
C LEU A 40 20.31 -5.22 26.02
N TYR A 41 20.71 -5.33 27.29
CA TYR A 41 22.07 -4.99 27.72
C TYR A 41 22.83 -6.22 28.21
N SER A 42 24.10 -6.28 27.83
CA SER A 42 25.04 -7.27 28.34
C SER A 42 25.47 -6.95 29.77
N PRO A 43 25.94 -7.95 30.57
CA PRO A 43 26.49 -7.71 31.89
C PRO A 43 27.63 -6.67 31.91
N ALA A 44 28.44 -6.60 30.84
CA ALA A 44 29.52 -5.65 30.70
C ALA A 44 29.00 -4.19 30.48
N GLU A 45 27.87 -4.01 29.85
CA GLU A 45 27.23 -2.72 29.70
C GLU A 45 26.59 -2.23 30.99
N LEU A 46 25.92 -3.15 31.70
CA LEU A 46 25.30 -2.88 33.00
C LEU A 46 26.31 -2.52 34.08
N ALA A 47 27.53 -3.04 33.98
CA ALA A 47 28.63 -2.78 34.96
C ALA A 47 29.31 -1.42 34.71
N LYS A 48 29.01 -0.66 33.63
CA LYS A 48 29.62 0.64 33.37
C LYS A 48 29.20 1.66 34.43
N PRO A 49 30.15 2.42 35.04
CA PRO A 49 29.82 3.45 36.00
C PRO A 49 28.86 4.50 35.44
N GLY A 50 27.77 4.79 36.14
CA GLY A 50 26.77 5.77 35.74
C GLY A 50 25.79 5.32 34.66
N PHE A 51 25.86 4.10 34.16
CA PHE A 51 24.90 3.58 33.19
C PHE A 51 23.54 3.31 33.84
N LYS A 52 22.51 3.99 33.34
CA LYS A 52 21.13 3.82 33.79
C LYS A 52 20.34 3.06 32.72
N SER A 53 20.25 1.73 32.85
CA SER A 53 19.64 0.82 31.87
C SER A 53 18.21 1.22 31.50
N PHE A 54 17.37 1.61 32.45
CA PHE A 54 15.99 1.99 32.20
C PHE A 54 15.87 3.28 31.36
N ASN A 55 16.73 4.28 31.61
CA ASN A 55 16.73 5.52 30.82
C ASN A 55 17.21 5.25 29.38
N ALA A 56 18.27 4.46 29.23
CA ALA A 56 18.78 4.08 27.91
C ALA A 56 17.76 3.22 27.15
N ALA A 57 17.07 2.32 27.84
CA ALA A 57 16.01 1.50 27.27
C ALA A 57 14.79 2.33 26.85
N LEU A 58 14.40 3.34 27.60
CA LEU A 58 13.32 4.24 27.22
C LEU A 58 13.69 5.02 25.95
N THR A 59 14.92 5.54 25.86
CA THR A 59 15.42 6.22 24.65
C THR A 59 15.41 5.27 23.47
N TRP A 60 15.85 4.03 23.64
CA TRP A 60 15.78 3.02 22.60
C TRP A 60 14.33 2.71 22.19
N ALA A 61 13.45 2.48 23.16
CA ALA A 61 12.04 2.18 22.91
C ALA A 61 11.32 3.28 22.13
N LEU A 62 11.66 4.56 22.38
CA LEU A 62 11.09 5.70 21.69
C LEU A 62 11.84 6.07 20.40
N SER A 63 12.96 5.41 20.07
CA SER A 63 13.77 5.75 18.90
C SER A 63 13.02 5.63 17.57
N GLY A 64 11.98 4.79 17.50
CA GLY A 64 11.08 4.70 16.34
C GLY A 64 10.37 6.01 16.02
N PHE A 65 10.06 6.84 17.02
CA PHE A 65 9.43 8.15 16.81
C PHE A 65 10.35 9.18 16.15
N SER A 66 11.66 9.02 16.25
CA SER A 66 12.65 9.88 15.57
C SER A 66 13.12 9.30 14.22
N ASN A 67 12.57 8.16 13.80
CA ASN A 67 12.93 7.50 12.56
C ASN A 67 12.16 8.10 11.38
N THR A 68 12.87 8.61 10.38
CA THR A 68 12.28 9.25 9.19
C THR A 68 11.41 8.29 8.36
N THR A 69 11.78 7.01 8.29
CA THR A 69 11.01 5.98 7.57
C THR A 69 9.65 5.75 8.22
N VAL A 70 9.56 5.75 9.56
CA VAL A 70 8.30 5.64 10.29
C VAL A 70 7.38 6.82 9.96
N TRP A 71 7.91 8.03 9.90
CA TRP A 71 7.14 9.22 9.53
C TRP A 71 6.70 9.23 8.06
N LEU A 72 7.52 8.68 7.15
CA LEU A 72 7.12 8.49 5.75
C LEU A 72 5.96 7.50 5.63
N ILE A 73 6.03 6.38 6.36
CA ILE A 73 4.94 5.40 6.43
C ILE A 73 3.67 6.04 6.98
N PHE A 74 3.79 6.82 8.07
CA PHE A 74 2.67 7.55 8.66
C PHE A 74 2.01 8.51 7.64
N ALA A 75 2.82 9.32 6.95
CA ALA A 75 2.32 10.24 5.93
C ALA A 75 1.61 9.50 4.79
N ALA A 76 2.15 8.37 4.35
CA ALA A 76 1.53 7.58 3.32
C ALA A 76 0.17 6.97 3.76
N PHE A 77 0.02 6.58 5.04
CA PHE A 77 -1.28 6.20 5.58
C PHE A 77 -2.27 7.38 5.64
N MET A 78 -1.79 8.60 5.87
CA MET A 78 -2.65 9.79 5.80
C MET A 78 -3.19 10.02 4.39
N PHE A 79 -2.38 9.81 3.34
CA PHE A 79 -2.88 9.82 1.96
C PHE A 79 -3.96 8.75 1.74
N ALA A 80 -3.74 7.52 2.22
CA ALA A 80 -4.72 6.44 2.09
C ALA A 80 -6.06 6.81 2.73
N LEU A 81 -6.05 7.39 3.94
CA LEU A 81 -7.25 7.92 4.61
C LEU A 81 -7.89 9.06 3.81
N GLY A 82 -7.08 9.92 3.19
CA GLY A 82 -7.56 10.97 2.29
C GLY A 82 -8.35 10.39 1.11
N TYR A 83 -7.82 9.36 0.45
CA TYR A 83 -8.53 8.66 -0.64
C TYR A 83 -9.84 8.03 -0.18
N GLU A 84 -9.85 7.39 0.98
CA GLU A 84 -11.05 6.77 1.55
C GLU A 84 -12.12 7.83 1.87
N LYS A 85 -11.74 8.87 2.61
CA LYS A 85 -12.69 9.91 3.08
C LYS A 85 -13.22 10.80 1.96
N THR A 86 -12.42 11.10 0.94
CA THR A 86 -12.87 11.92 -0.19
C THR A 86 -13.61 11.13 -1.24
N GLY A 87 -13.38 9.83 -1.35
CA GLY A 87 -13.91 8.97 -2.42
C GLY A 87 -13.14 9.11 -3.74
N LEU A 88 -12.05 9.88 -3.80
CA LEU A 88 -11.27 10.10 -5.02
C LEU A 88 -10.79 8.79 -5.64
N GLY A 89 -10.32 7.84 -4.82
CA GLY A 89 -9.87 6.54 -5.31
C GLY A 89 -10.99 5.74 -6.00
N LYS A 90 -12.19 5.72 -5.39
CA LYS A 90 -13.39 5.10 -5.98
C LYS A 90 -13.74 5.78 -7.31
N ARG A 91 -13.70 7.10 -7.37
CA ARG A 91 -13.98 7.87 -8.59
C ARG A 91 -13.00 7.54 -9.72
N ILE A 92 -11.69 7.49 -9.42
CA ILE A 92 -10.66 7.11 -10.41
C ILE A 92 -10.95 5.71 -10.97
N ALA A 93 -11.20 4.73 -10.10
CA ALA A 93 -11.53 3.37 -10.52
C ALA A 93 -12.79 3.32 -11.41
N LEU A 94 -13.87 4.00 -11.01
CA LEU A 94 -15.10 4.06 -11.78
C LEU A 94 -14.93 4.77 -13.15
N MET A 95 -14.12 5.82 -13.21
CA MET A 95 -13.82 6.51 -14.47
C MET A 95 -13.09 5.59 -15.46
N LEU A 96 -12.10 4.83 -14.97
CA LEU A 96 -11.37 3.87 -15.80
C LEU A 96 -12.26 2.70 -16.23
N VAL A 97 -13.07 2.16 -15.32
CA VAL A 97 -14.05 1.11 -15.63
C VAL A 97 -15.08 1.59 -16.65
N LYS A 98 -15.58 2.83 -16.53
CA LYS A 98 -16.48 3.43 -17.53
C LYS A 98 -15.81 3.56 -18.89
N ALA A 99 -14.59 4.04 -18.94
CA ALA A 99 -13.88 4.31 -20.19
C ALA A 99 -13.44 3.03 -20.91
N MET A 100 -13.02 2.01 -20.17
CA MET A 100 -12.37 0.83 -20.72
C MET A 100 -13.20 -0.47 -20.51
N GLY A 101 -14.35 -0.39 -19.83
CA GLY A 101 -15.14 -1.54 -19.40
C GLY A 101 -15.94 -2.26 -20.50
N LYS A 102 -15.95 -1.77 -21.74
CA LYS A 102 -16.74 -2.36 -22.82
C LYS A 102 -16.24 -3.74 -23.26
N ARG A 103 -14.93 -3.96 -23.25
CA ARG A 103 -14.31 -5.26 -23.54
C ARG A 103 -13.69 -5.82 -22.25
N THR A 104 -13.86 -7.11 -22.01
CA THR A 104 -13.34 -7.75 -20.78
C THR A 104 -11.83 -7.61 -20.65
N LEU A 105 -11.08 -7.74 -21.74
CA LEU A 105 -9.63 -7.52 -21.71
C LEU A 105 -9.26 -6.09 -21.30
N THR A 106 -9.91 -5.08 -21.92
CA THR A 106 -9.63 -3.67 -21.56
C THR A 106 -10.13 -3.32 -20.18
N LEU A 107 -11.16 -4.01 -19.68
CA LEU A 107 -11.60 -3.89 -18.28
C LEU A 107 -10.52 -4.40 -17.31
N GLY A 108 -9.82 -5.50 -17.64
CA GLY A 108 -8.66 -5.94 -16.88
C GLY A 108 -7.57 -4.88 -16.80
N TYR A 109 -7.28 -4.21 -17.93
CA TYR A 109 -6.35 -3.08 -17.94
C TYR A 109 -6.87 -1.89 -17.13
N ALA A 110 -8.17 -1.61 -17.15
CA ALA A 110 -8.75 -0.55 -16.31
C ALA A 110 -8.50 -0.80 -14.81
N VAL A 111 -8.66 -2.04 -14.38
CA VAL A 111 -8.36 -2.47 -12.99
C VAL A 111 -6.88 -2.32 -12.69
N ALA A 112 -6.00 -2.77 -13.59
CA ALA A 112 -4.56 -2.68 -13.43
C ALA A 112 -4.08 -1.20 -13.36
N ILE A 113 -4.59 -0.34 -14.23
CA ILE A 113 -4.27 1.09 -14.23
C ILE A 113 -4.80 1.78 -12.97
N ALA A 114 -6.01 1.44 -12.51
CA ALA A 114 -6.58 2.00 -11.28
C ALA A 114 -5.68 1.70 -10.08
N ASP A 115 -5.25 0.45 -9.91
CA ASP A 115 -4.35 0.06 -8.84
C ASP A 115 -2.97 0.75 -8.97
N THR A 116 -2.44 0.85 -10.20
CA THR A 116 -1.16 1.51 -10.48
C THR A 116 -1.18 3.00 -10.12
N VAL A 117 -2.24 3.71 -10.45
CA VAL A 117 -2.39 5.15 -10.15
C VAL A 117 -2.47 5.40 -8.64
N LEU A 118 -3.08 4.49 -7.90
CA LEU A 118 -3.23 4.61 -6.45
C LEU A 118 -1.99 4.12 -5.67
N ALA A 119 -1.16 3.27 -6.28
CA ALA A 119 -0.06 2.59 -5.60
C ALA A 119 0.99 3.52 -4.96
N PRO A 120 1.45 4.62 -5.60
CA PRO A 120 2.46 5.50 -4.99
C PRO A 120 2.04 6.12 -3.66
N PHE A 121 0.73 6.25 -3.43
CA PHE A 121 0.14 7.01 -2.32
C PHE A 121 -0.52 6.13 -1.26
N THR A 122 -0.48 4.80 -1.43
CA THR A 122 -1.14 3.87 -0.51
C THR A 122 -0.17 2.75 -0.14
N PRO A 123 0.51 2.85 1.01
CA PRO A 123 1.61 1.94 1.39
C PRO A 123 1.12 0.58 1.89
N SER A 124 -0.08 0.19 1.53
CA SER A 124 -0.73 -1.04 1.94
C SER A 124 -1.56 -1.62 0.81
N ASN A 125 -1.27 -2.86 0.43
CA ASN A 125 -2.08 -3.60 -0.55
C ASN A 125 -3.53 -3.76 -0.07
N THR A 126 -3.72 -4.01 1.22
CA THR A 126 -5.05 -4.16 1.81
C THR A 126 -5.85 -2.86 1.68
N ALA A 127 -5.28 -1.72 2.07
CA ALA A 127 -5.96 -0.43 1.96
C ALA A 127 -6.24 -0.04 0.50
N ARG A 128 -5.29 -0.28 -0.41
CA ARG A 128 -5.44 0.06 -1.82
C ARG A 128 -6.37 -0.91 -2.54
N SER A 129 -6.03 -2.18 -2.53
CA SER A 129 -6.74 -3.18 -3.31
C SER A 129 -8.08 -3.53 -2.67
N ALA A 130 -8.11 -3.91 -1.38
CA ALA A 130 -9.34 -4.29 -0.70
C ALA A 130 -10.21 -3.08 -0.30
N GLY A 131 -9.60 -1.96 0.08
CA GLY A 131 -10.33 -0.77 0.52
C GLY A 131 -10.84 0.12 -0.60
N THR A 132 -10.17 0.14 -1.77
CA THR A 132 -10.50 1.08 -2.84
C THR A 132 -10.91 0.40 -4.14
N VAL A 133 -10.08 -0.50 -4.68
CA VAL A 133 -10.31 -1.13 -5.99
C VAL A 133 -11.39 -2.21 -5.89
N TYR A 134 -11.27 -3.11 -4.94
CA TYR A 134 -12.19 -4.24 -4.76
C TYR A 134 -13.66 -3.82 -4.55
N PRO A 135 -14.01 -2.80 -3.75
CA PRO A 135 -15.39 -2.33 -3.62
C PRO A 135 -16.05 -1.92 -4.94
N VAL A 136 -15.27 -1.51 -5.92
CA VAL A 136 -15.75 -1.20 -7.27
C VAL A 136 -15.93 -2.49 -8.07
N ILE A 137 -14.86 -3.31 -8.17
CA ILE A 137 -14.83 -4.46 -9.07
C ILE A 137 -15.70 -5.63 -8.60
N ARG A 138 -15.96 -5.77 -7.29
CA ARG A 138 -16.80 -6.86 -6.75
C ARG A 138 -18.25 -6.83 -7.26
N ASN A 139 -18.72 -5.69 -7.74
CA ASN A 139 -20.07 -5.54 -8.28
C ASN A 139 -20.16 -5.96 -9.76
N LEU A 140 -19.04 -6.02 -10.47
CA LEU A 140 -19.00 -6.27 -11.90
C LEU A 140 -19.42 -7.69 -12.30
N PRO A 141 -19.01 -8.76 -11.58
CA PRO A 141 -19.45 -10.11 -11.89
C PRO A 141 -20.97 -10.29 -11.85
N GLY A 142 -21.63 -9.63 -10.89
CA GLY A 142 -23.08 -9.70 -10.75
C GLY A 142 -23.87 -9.16 -11.94
N LEU A 143 -23.29 -8.23 -12.71
CA LEU A 143 -23.89 -7.67 -13.92
C LEU A 143 -24.02 -8.72 -15.05
N TYR A 144 -23.25 -9.78 -14.97
CA TYR A 144 -23.22 -10.90 -15.93
C TYR A 144 -23.59 -12.22 -15.26
N GLU A 145 -24.27 -12.19 -14.12
CA GLU A 145 -24.66 -13.40 -13.37
C GLU A 145 -23.47 -14.33 -13.07
N SER A 146 -22.28 -13.78 -12.92
CA SER A 146 -21.07 -14.52 -12.58
C SER A 146 -20.95 -14.65 -11.06
N LYS A 147 -21.04 -15.88 -10.54
CA LYS A 147 -21.06 -16.17 -9.10
C LYS A 147 -19.78 -16.87 -8.66
N PRO A 148 -19.27 -16.60 -7.44
CA PRO A 148 -18.13 -17.32 -6.90
C PRO A 148 -18.48 -18.79 -6.60
N ASN A 149 -17.50 -19.69 -6.71
CA ASN A 149 -17.65 -21.13 -6.48
C ASN A 149 -18.73 -21.80 -7.34
N ASP A 150 -18.98 -21.29 -8.53
CA ASP A 150 -19.99 -21.72 -9.47
C ASP A 150 -19.37 -21.75 -10.89
N PRO A 151 -19.78 -22.64 -11.81
CA PRO A 151 -19.28 -22.63 -13.18
C PRO A 151 -19.38 -21.25 -13.86
N SER A 152 -20.38 -20.46 -13.52
CA SER A 152 -20.57 -19.09 -14.03
C SER A 152 -19.45 -18.12 -13.61
N ALA A 153 -18.60 -18.47 -12.63
CA ALA A 153 -17.44 -17.67 -12.26
C ALA A 153 -16.53 -17.36 -13.47
N ARG A 154 -16.51 -18.27 -14.45
CA ARG A 154 -15.76 -18.13 -15.70
C ARG A 154 -16.33 -17.09 -16.66
N ARG A 155 -17.58 -16.66 -16.47
CA ARG A 155 -18.16 -15.61 -17.33
C ARG A 155 -17.28 -14.37 -17.35
N ILE A 156 -16.95 -13.82 -16.17
CA ILE A 156 -16.07 -12.66 -16.04
C ILE A 156 -15.39 -12.54 -14.67
N GLY A 157 -16.00 -13.07 -13.60
CA GLY A 157 -15.59 -12.85 -12.22
C GLY A 157 -14.18 -13.33 -11.93
N SER A 158 -13.85 -14.56 -12.31
CA SER A 158 -12.52 -15.12 -12.09
C SER A 158 -11.43 -14.31 -12.77
N TYR A 159 -11.66 -13.86 -14.01
CA TYR A 159 -10.71 -13.05 -14.74
C TYR A 159 -10.41 -11.74 -14.02
N ILE A 160 -11.45 -10.98 -13.62
CA ILE A 160 -11.30 -9.69 -12.96
C ILE A 160 -10.58 -9.84 -11.62
N MET A 161 -10.94 -10.84 -10.81
CA MET A 161 -10.34 -11.06 -9.50
C MET A 161 -8.87 -11.49 -9.61
N TRP A 162 -8.53 -12.35 -10.57
CA TRP A 162 -7.15 -12.72 -10.83
C TRP A 162 -6.30 -11.53 -11.28
N VAL A 163 -6.81 -10.73 -12.21
CA VAL A 163 -6.11 -9.52 -12.64
C VAL A 163 -5.88 -8.57 -11.48
N ALA A 164 -6.89 -8.34 -10.64
CA ALA A 164 -6.77 -7.45 -9.50
C ALA A 164 -5.68 -7.92 -8.51
N ILE A 165 -5.71 -9.21 -8.15
CA ILE A 165 -4.76 -9.76 -7.17
C ILE A 165 -3.32 -9.80 -7.71
N ALA A 166 -3.15 -10.20 -8.97
CA ALA A 166 -1.83 -10.26 -9.58
C ALA A 166 -1.24 -8.84 -9.80
N THR A 167 -2.08 -7.89 -10.19
CA THR A 167 -1.67 -6.50 -10.39
C THR A 167 -1.19 -5.87 -9.08
N THR A 168 -1.93 -6.03 -7.98
CA THR A 168 -1.53 -5.41 -6.71
C THR A 168 -0.18 -5.94 -6.19
N CYS A 169 0.19 -7.18 -6.51
CA CYS A 169 1.52 -7.72 -6.20
C CYS A 169 2.63 -6.97 -6.96
N VAL A 170 2.39 -6.60 -8.22
CA VAL A 170 3.37 -5.87 -9.03
C VAL A 170 3.44 -4.39 -8.63
N THR A 171 2.29 -3.73 -8.50
CA THR A 171 2.23 -2.30 -8.17
C THR A 171 2.79 -1.98 -6.80
N SER A 172 2.68 -2.90 -5.84
CA SER A 172 3.28 -2.77 -4.52
C SER A 172 4.81 -2.74 -4.55
N SER A 173 5.42 -3.41 -5.52
CA SER A 173 6.87 -3.41 -5.71
C SER A 173 7.35 -2.31 -6.64
N LEU A 174 6.49 -1.80 -7.53
CA LEU A 174 6.84 -0.81 -8.53
C LEU A 174 7.22 0.54 -7.90
N PHE A 175 6.55 0.92 -6.83
CA PHE A 175 6.78 2.20 -6.16
C PHE A 175 7.32 1.98 -4.74
N LEU A 176 8.36 2.73 -4.37
CA LEU A 176 8.95 2.66 -3.03
C LEU A 176 7.89 2.83 -1.94
N THR A 177 7.00 3.80 -2.12
CA THR A 177 5.90 4.11 -1.20
C THR A 177 4.67 3.22 -1.38
N GLY A 178 4.66 2.30 -2.34
CA GLY A 178 3.53 1.41 -2.63
C GLY A 178 3.31 0.30 -1.58
N LEU A 179 4.32 0.04 -0.74
CA LEU A 179 4.23 -0.93 0.35
C LEU A 179 5.19 -0.54 1.48
N ALA A 180 4.72 -0.52 2.74
CA ALA A 180 5.55 -0.18 3.90
C ALA A 180 6.84 -1.03 4.05
N PRO A 181 6.83 -2.35 3.81
CA PRO A 181 8.06 -3.16 3.78
C PRO A 181 9.15 -2.69 2.82
N ASN A 182 8.82 -2.04 1.70
CA ASN A 182 9.82 -1.51 0.78
C ASN A 182 10.69 -0.43 1.46
N LEU A 183 10.03 0.46 2.21
CA LEU A 183 10.68 1.53 2.96
C LEU A 183 11.61 0.96 4.03
N LEU A 184 11.16 -0.07 4.75
CA LEU A 184 11.99 -0.77 5.73
C LEU A 184 13.18 -1.48 5.07
N ALA A 185 12.98 -2.10 3.91
CA ALA A 185 14.07 -2.76 3.17
C ALA A 185 15.16 -1.76 2.79
N VAL A 186 14.80 -0.61 2.25
CA VAL A 186 15.75 0.47 1.91
C VAL A 186 16.50 0.97 3.15
N GLU A 187 15.80 1.15 4.28
CA GLU A 187 16.42 1.56 5.54
C GLU A 187 17.43 0.52 6.05
N LEU A 188 17.08 -0.77 6.00
CA LEU A 188 17.97 -1.85 6.39
C LEU A 188 19.21 -1.91 5.49
N VAL A 189 19.06 -1.77 4.18
CA VAL A 189 20.18 -1.70 3.25
C VAL A 189 21.07 -0.49 3.53
N ALA A 190 20.48 0.67 3.80
CA ALA A 190 21.24 1.86 4.16
C ALA A 190 22.06 1.67 5.46
N LYS A 191 21.51 0.98 6.44
CA LYS A 191 22.20 0.69 7.71
C LYS A 191 23.30 -0.36 7.56
N THR A 192 23.08 -1.40 6.74
CA THR A 192 24.00 -2.55 6.63
C THR A 192 25.06 -2.35 5.54
N ALA A 193 24.61 -2.01 4.32
CA ALA A 193 25.49 -1.85 3.14
C ALA A 193 25.98 -0.42 2.91
N LYS A 194 25.44 0.57 3.67
CA LYS A 194 25.74 2.00 3.51
C LYS A 194 25.37 2.55 2.12
N ILE A 195 24.37 1.94 1.47
CA ILE A 195 23.82 2.36 0.18
C ILE A 195 22.45 2.96 0.43
N SER A 196 22.23 4.18 -0.03
CA SER A 196 20.91 4.84 0.02
C SER A 196 20.23 4.79 -1.33
N PHE A 197 18.94 4.59 -1.32
CA PHE A 197 18.08 4.61 -2.51
C PHE A 197 17.12 5.79 -2.43
N THR A 198 17.04 6.56 -3.50
CA THR A 198 15.97 7.53 -3.68
C THR A 198 14.68 6.84 -4.14
N TRP A 199 13.55 7.55 -4.09
CA TRP A 199 12.29 7.05 -4.64
C TRP A 199 12.41 6.71 -6.13
N MET A 200 13.15 7.53 -6.87
CA MET A 200 13.36 7.36 -8.31
C MET A 200 14.32 6.19 -8.61
N ASP A 201 15.33 5.94 -7.79
CA ASP A 201 16.22 4.78 -7.98
C ASP A 201 15.46 3.48 -7.84
N TRP A 202 14.59 3.40 -6.82
CA TRP A 202 13.69 2.26 -6.63
C TRP A 202 12.80 2.04 -7.86
N PHE A 203 12.14 3.11 -8.31
CA PHE A 203 11.26 3.03 -9.47
C PHE A 203 12.01 2.58 -10.72
N LYS A 204 13.16 3.20 -11.04
CA LYS A 204 13.99 2.83 -12.21
C LYS A 204 14.47 1.39 -12.16
N ALA A 205 14.80 0.87 -10.98
CA ALA A 205 15.26 -0.50 -10.82
C ALA A 205 14.18 -1.52 -11.14
N PHE A 206 12.95 -1.29 -10.72
CA PHE A 206 11.84 -2.25 -10.91
C PHE A 206 10.98 -1.98 -12.15
N ALA A 207 10.94 -0.74 -12.64
CA ALA A 207 10.05 -0.34 -13.74
C ALA A 207 10.15 -1.22 -15.00
N PRO A 208 11.34 -1.64 -15.49
CA PRO A 208 11.42 -2.47 -16.69
C PRO A 208 10.63 -3.78 -16.54
N VAL A 209 10.78 -4.46 -15.41
CA VAL A 209 10.06 -5.71 -15.12
C VAL A 209 8.61 -5.41 -14.73
N GLY A 210 8.40 -4.42 -13.88
CA GLY A 210 7.07 -4.06 -13.39
C GLY A 210 6.11 -3.63 -14.50
N ILE A 211 6.54 -2.77 -15.42
CA ILE A 211 5.73 -2.34 -16.57
C ILE A 211 5.43 -3.53 -17.48
N LEU A 212 6.42 -4.37 -17.77
CA LEU A 212 6.21 -5.58 -18.56
C LEU A 212 5.15 -6.48 -17.92
N LEU A 213 5.24 -6.72 -16.62
CA LEU A 213 4.26 -7.54 -15.89
C LEU A 213 2.87 -6.90 -15.87
N LEU A 214 2.74 -5.58 -15.72
CA LEU A 214 1.46 -4.87 -15.78
C LEU A 214 0.78 -5.01 -17.14
N VAL A 215 1.56 -5.06 -18.22
CA VAL A 215 1.03 -5.34 -19.57
C VAL A 215 0.65 -6.80 -19.72
N LEU A 216 1.49 -7.70 -19.22
CA LEU A 216 1.30 -9.14 -19.42
C LEU A 216 0.19 -9.73 -18.53
N ILE A 217 -0.01 -9.24 -17.30
CA ILE A 217 -0.99 -9.83 -16.36
C ILE A 217 -2.39 -9.90 -16.96
N PRO A 218 -3.02 -8.80 -17.42
CA PRO A 218 -4.36 -8.91 -18.02
C PRO A 218 -4.38 -9.79 -19.28
N LEU A 219 -3.34 -9.71 -20.09
CA LEU A 219 -3.24 -10.46 -21.34
C LEU A 219 -3.07 -11.96 -21.11
N VAL A 220 -2.12 -12.36 -20.27
CA VAL A 220 -1.83 -13.76 -19.96
C VAL A 220 -2.99 -14.40 -19.22
N THR A 221 -3.59 -13.68 -18.24
CA THR A 221 -4.79 -14.17 -17.57
C THR A 221 -5.95 -14.38 -18.54
N TYR A 222 -6.13 -13.45 -19.48
CA TYR A 222 -7.16 -13.56 -20.53
C TYR A 222 -6.92 -14.76 -21.45
N TRP A 223 -5.68 -15.09 -21.73
CA TRP A 223 -5.30 -16.19 -22.60
C TRP A 223 -5.35 -17.55 -21.89
N LEU A 224 -4.81 -17.63 -20.67
CA LEU A 224 -4.77 -18.88 -19.90
C LEU A 224 -6.14 -19.27 -19.33
N TYR A 225 -6.93 -18.28 -18.93
CA TYR A 225 -8.26 -18.47 -18.36
C TYR A 225 -9.27 -17.53 -19.03
N PRO A 226 -9.63 -17.81 -20.28
CA PRO A 226 -10.44 -16.91 -21.09
C PRO A 226 -11.84 -16.71 -20.48
N PRO A 227 -12.28 -15.46 -20.24
CA PRO A 227 -13.64 -15.19 -19.82
C PRO A 227 -14.62 -15.52 -20.95
N GLU A 228 -15.82 -16.01 -20.61
CA GLU A 228 -16.88 -16.30 -21.57
C GLU A 228 -17.45 -15.01 -22.16
N VAL A 229 -17.71 -14.02 -21.30
CA VAL A 229 -18.15 -12.70 -21.72
C VAL A 229 -16.95 -11.92 -22.24
N LYS A 230 -16.94 -11.60 -23.54
CA LYS A 230 -15.85 -10.86 -24.19
C LYS A 230 -16.10 -9.36 -24.23
N GLN A 231 -17.37 -8.95 -24.30
CA GLN A 231 -17.79 -7.56 -24.37
C GLN A 231 -19.24 -7.40 -23.90
N GLY A 232 -19.57 -6.20 -23.44
CA GLY A 232 -20.90 -5.81 -22.99
C GLY A 232 -20.92 -4.32 -22.59
N ASP A 233 -22.10 -3.74 -22.59
CA ASP A 233 -22.30 -2.32 -22.23
C ASP A 233 -22.77 -2.16 -20.75
N GLU A 234 -23.03 -3.25 -20.05
CA GLU A 234 -23.53 -3.27 -18.67
C GLU A 234 -22.55 -2.61 -17.72
N VAL A 235 -21.26 -2.96 -17.82
CA VAL A 235 -20.19 -2.42 -16.96
C VAL A 235 -20.01 -0.92 -17.16
N PRO A 236 -19.83 -0.37 -18.37
CA PRO A 236 -19.77 1.07 -18.57
C PRO A 236 -21.01 1.82 -18.11
N LYS A 237 -22.21 1.26 -18.35
CA LYS A 237 -23.48 1.85 -17.92
C LYS A 237 -23.60 1.90 -16.41
N TRP A 238 -23.27 0.79 -15.73
CA TRP A 238 -23.23 0.73 -14.28
C TRP A 238 -22.23 1.74 -13.70
N ALA A 239 -21.01 1.80 -14.22
CA ALA A 239 -20.00 2.75 -13.77
C ALA A 239 -20.41 4.20 -13.98
N ALA A 240 -21.08 4.50 -15.10
CA ALA A 240 -21.64 5.83 -15.37
C ALA A 240 -22.74 6.19 -14.35
N GLY A 241 -23.61 5.24 -14.00
CA GLY A 241 -24.63 5.41 -12.96
C GLY A 241 -24.04 5.67 -11.58
N GLU A 242 -23.01 4.91 -11.19
CA GLU A 242 -22.31 5.12 -9.91
C GLU A 242 -21.59 6.48 -9.86
N LEU A 243 -20.94 6.90 -10.95
CA LEU A 243 -20.35 8.23 -11.07
C LEU A 243 -21.42 9.34 -10.99
N GLY A 244 -22.59 9.13 -11.59
CA GLY A 244 -23.72 10.05 -11.48
C GLY A 244 -24.19 10.24 -10.05
N LYS A 245 -24.22 9.17 -9.24
CA LYS A 245 -24.55 9.24 -7.81
C LYS A 245 -23.52 10.02 -7.00
N MET A 246 -22.25 9.98 -7.40
CA MET A 246 -21.17 10.76 -6.77
C MET A 246 -21.24 12.25 -7.09
N GLY A 247 -21.98 12.64 -8.13
CA GLY A 247 -22.03 14.02 -8.60
C GLY A 247 -20.72 14.54 -9.20
N GLY A 248 -20.55 15.85 -9.25
CA GLY A 248 -19.32 16.52 -9.69
C GLY A 248 -18.15 16.28 -8.73
N PHE A 249 -16.94 16.70 -9.15
CA PHE A 249 -15.77 16.70 -8.25
C PHE A 249 -16.01 17.64 -7.08
N SER A 250 -15.85 17.12 -5.87
CA SER A 250 -15.89 17.94 -4.66
C SER A 250 -14.58 18.72 -4.48
N SER A 251 -14.64 19.84 -3.79
CA SER A 251 -13.43 20.63 -3.48
C SER A 251 -12.38 19.79 -2.72
N ARG A 252 -12.82 18.83 -1.90
CA ARG A 252 -11.93 17.92 -1.15
C ARG A 252 -11.22 16.92 -2.08
N GLU A 253 -11.92 16.40 -3.09
CA GLU A 253 -11.32 15.52 -4.10
C GLU A 253 -10.28 16.27 -4.93
N ILE A 254 -10.60 17.51 -5.34
CA ILE A 254 -9.68 18.36 -6.12
C ILE A 254 -8.45 18.70 -5.29
N LEU A 255 -8.62 19.12 -4.04
CA LEU A 255 -7.51 19.43 -3.14
C LEU A 255 -6.60 18.21 -2.96
N LEU A 256 -7.19 17.04 -2.65
CA LEU A 256 -6.40 15.82 -2.50
C LEU A 256 -5.66 15.46 -3.79
N ALA A 257 -6.30 15.58 -4.96
CA ALA A 257 -5.64 15.32 -6.24
C ALA A 257 -4.44 16.25 -6.46
N ILE A 258 -4.56 17.55 -6.13
CA ILE A 258 -3.45 18.51 -6.22
C ILE A 258 -2.33 18.12 -5.24
N LEU A 259 -2.65 17.85 -3.97
CA LEU A 259 -1.67 17.46 -2.95
C LEU A 259 -0.90 16.20 -3.34
N VAL A 260 -1.60 15.21 -3.86
CA VAL A 260 -1.02 13.96 -4.35
C VAL A 260 -0.08 14.19 -5.53
N MET A 261 -0.47 15.05 -6.48
CA MET A 261 0.40 15.41 -7.62
C MET A 261 1.63 16.18 -7.17
N VAL A 262 1.50 17.07 -6.18
CA VAL A 262 2.64 17.79 -5.57
C VAL A 262 3.58 16.80 -4.88
N ALA A 263 3.06 15.85 -4.08
CA ALA A 263 3.88 14.82 -3.45
C ALA A 263 4.68 14.02 -4.49
N LEU A 264 4.01 13.57 -5.56
CA LEU A 264 4.65 12.81 -6.64
C LEU A 264 5.74 13.64 -7.34
N ALA A 265 5.46 14.90 -7.64
CA ALA A 265 6.43 15.80 -8.25
C ALA A 265 7.66 15.99 -7.35
N LEU A 266 7.47 16.15 -6.04
CA LEU A 266 8.57 16.25 -5.07
C LEU A 266 9.36 14.95 -4.95
N TRP A 267 8.74 13.78 -5.04
CA TRP A 267 9.46 12.50 -5.02
C TRP A 267 10.25 12.24 -6.31
N ILE A 268 9.75 12.69 -7.46
CA ILE A 268 10.40 12.49 -8.76
C ILE A 268 11.53 13.51 -8.97
N PHE A 269 11.28 14.77 -8.68
CA PHE A 269 12.18 15.89 -9.02
C PHE A 269 12.89 16.52 -7.84
N GLY A 270 12.43 16.24 -6.61
CA GLY A 270 12.94 16.87 -5.41
C GLY A 270 14.08 16.13 -4.72
N GLY A 271 14.51 14.96 -5.23
CA GLY A 271 15.46 14.07 -4.55
C GLY A 271 16.79 14.71 -4.14
N ASP A 272 17.24 15.75 -4.84
CA ASP A 272 18.46 16.49 -4.53
C ASP A 272 18.26 17.60 -3.48
N PHE A 273 17.03 18.03 -3.25
CA PHE A 273 16.71 19.18 -2.38
C PHE A 273 15.94 18.79 -1.13
N ILE A 274 15.10 17.76 -1.21
CA ILE A 274 14.19 17.36 -0.15
C ILE A 274 14.08 15.83 -0.08
N ASN A 275 14.18 15.27 1.12
CA ASN A 275 13.98 13.84 1.25
C ASN A 275 12.48 13.44 1.15
N ALA A 276 12.22 12.18 0.82
CA ALA A 276 10.86 11.70 0.57
C ALA A 276 9.92 11.90 1.78
N THR A 277 10.45 11.81 3.00
CA THR A 277 9.67 12.00 4.23
C THR A 277 9.24 13.43 4.39
N THR A 278 10.19 14.38 4.21
CA THR A 278 9.89 15.83 4.32
C THR A 278 8.87 16.23 3.25
N ALA A 279 9.05 15.75 2.00
CA ALA A 279 8.08 15.99 0.93
C ALA A 279 6.67 15.51 1.30
N ALA A 280 6.56 14.29 1.85
CA ALA A 280 5.28 13.75 2.30
C ALA A 280 4.68 14.55 3.46
N MET A 281 5.49 14.93 4.45
CA MET A 281 5.05 15.74 5.61
C MET A 281 4.54 17.11 5.21
N VAL A 282 5.22 17.80 4.28
CA VAL A 282 4.77 19.10 3.75
C VAL A 282 3.39 19.00 3.11
N VAL A 283 3.12 17.91 2.43
CA VAL A 283 1.85 17.73 1.71
C VAL A 283 0.69 17.37 2.64
N ILE A 284 0.94 16.67 3.75
CA ILE A 284 -0.12 16.28 4.69
C ILE A 284 -0.39 17.32 5.78
N SER A 285 0.49 18.31 5.98
CA SER A 285 0.32 19.38 6.97
C SER A 285 -0.63 20.46 6.46
#